data_73e0c708d50fcffd9095e5881541f0a4
#
_entry.id   73e0c708d50fcffd9095e5881541f0a4
#
_cell.length_a   1.000
_cell.length_b   1.000
_cell.length_c   1.000
_cell.angle_alpha   90.00
_cell.angle_beta   90.00
_cell.angle_gamma   90.00
#
_symmetry.space_group_name_H-M   'P 1'
#
loop_
_entity.id
_entity.type
_entity.pdbx_description
1 polymer ?
#
loop_
_entity_poly.entity_id
_entity_poly.type
_entity_poly.pdbx_seq_one_letter_code
_entity_poly.pdbx_strand_id
1 'polypeptide(L)'
;MADRNRRSVGEGVTAGLIAGVMFAMMEIVSAVLMGNPALMPVRMFASVVLGMGAMEGPLGTALVVGTIAHLALSAVFGIIYGLFNARLSETTKTSFGRQAGVGILFGLAVWFVNFQVIARVLYPWFLKTPQILQAMMHGLFFGLPLALIYAASERRIHAPAPAARTA
;
A
#
# COMPACT_ATOMS: atom_id res chain seq x y z
N MET A 1 -25.15 8.31 -0.29
CA MET A 1 -23.89 8.28 0.50
C MET A 1 -23.46 6.87 0.86
N ALA A 2 -24.35 6.00 1.36
CA ALA A 2 -23.99 4.62 1.74
C ALA A 2 -23.38 3.78 0.60
N ASP A 3 -23.93 3.84 -0.59
CA ASP A 3 -23.46 3.11 -1.78
C ASP A 3 -22.06 3.55 -2.23
N ARG A 4 -21.80 4.85 -2.21
CA ARG A 4 -20.49 5.40 -2.55
C ARG A 4 -19.42 4.94 -1.56
N ASN A 5 -19.73 4.92 -0.26
CA ASN A 5 -18.81 4.46 0.76
C ASN A 5 -18.52 2.95 0.66
N ARG A 6 -19.54 2.12 0.40
CA ARG A 6 -19.38 0.67 0.20
C ARG A 6 -18.46 0.38 -0.98
N ARG A 7 -18.63 1.10 -2.09
CA ARG A 7 -17.78 0.99 -3.26
C ARG A 7 -16.34 1.42 -2.95
N SER A 8 -16.16 2.57 -2.30
CA SER A 8 -14.82 3.06 -1.91
C SER A 8 -14.09 2.07 -1.00
N VAL A 9 -14.80 1.36 -0.11
CA VAL A 9 -14.23 0.32 0.75
C VAL A 9 -13.81 -0.90 -0.08
N GLY A 10 -14.67 -1.44 -0.94
CA GLY A 10 -14.36 -2.62 -1.76
C GLY A 10 -13.21 -2.36 -2.74
N GLU A 11 -13.23 -1.22 -3.43
CA GLU A 11 -12.13 -0.78 -4.29
C GLU A 11 -10.84 -0.57 -3.48
N GLY A 12 -10.97 -0.02 -2.26
CA GLY A 12 -9.85 0.18 -1.34
C GLY A 12 -9.14 -1.11 -0.96
N VAL A 13 -9.91 -2.13 -0.59
CA VAL A 13 -9.35 -3.46 -0.30
C VAL A 13 -8.58 -4.00 -1.50
N THR A 14 -9.22 -4.03 -2.67
CA THR A 14 -8.61 -4.60 -3.89
C THR A 14 -7.36 -3.82 -4.31
N ALA A 15 -7.45 -2.50 -4.40
CA ALA A 15 -6.32 -1.65 -4.80
C ALA A 15 -5.19 -1.69 -3.76
N GLY A 16 -5.54 -1.71 -2.46
CA GLY A 16 -4.59 -1.84 -1.37
C GLY A 16 -3.83 -3.16 -1.40
N LEU A 17 -4.53 -4.28 -1.66
CA LEU A 17 -3.89 -5.59 -1.79
C LEU A 17 -2.93 -5.64 -2.99
N ILE A 18 -3.33 -5.12 -4.16
CA ILE A 18 -2.47 -5.07 -5.35
C ILE A 18 -1.23 -4.22 -5.08
N ALA A 19 -1.41 -3.00 -4.55
CA ALA A 19 -0.30 -2.12 -4.21
C ALA A 19 0.60 -2.73 -3.13
N GLY A 20 0.01 -3.44 -2.13
CA GLY A 20 0.74 -4.15 -1.10
C GLY A 20 1.60 -5.28 -1.64
N VAL A 21 1.10 -6.07 -2.59
CA VAL A 21 1.90 -7.11 -3.26
C VAL A 21 3.07 -6.47 -4.02
N MET A 22 2.83 -5.39 -4.77
CA MET A 22 3.90 -4.66 -5.46
C MET A 22 4.96 -4.13 -4.49
N PHE A 23 4.53 -3.54 -3.38
CA PHE A 23 5.41 -3.08 -2.32
C PHE A 23 6.26 -4.22 -1.75
N ALA A 24 5.65 -5.34 -1.36
CA ALA A 24 6.36 -6.49 -0.80
C ALA A 24 7.39 -7.07 -1.77
N MET A 25 7.05 -7.15 -3.06
CA MET A 25 8.00 -7.59 -4.10
C MET A 25 9.21 -6.65 -4.18
N MET A 26 8.98 -5.34 -4.12
CA MET A 26 10.08 -4.36 -4.19
C MET A 26 10.92 -4.34 -2.91
N GLU A 27 10.31 -4.60 -1.74
CA GLU A 27 11.07 -4.79 -0.50
C GLU A 27 12.00 -6.03 -0.59
N ILE A 28 11.51 -7.13 -1.17
CA ILE A 28 12.33 -8.33 -1.40
C ILE A 28 13.49 -8.03 -2.37
N VAL A 29 13.20 -7.37 -3.50
CA VAL A 29 14.23 -6.94 -4.46
C VAL A 29 15.26 -6.04 -3.78
N SER A 30 14.80 -5.05 -3.02
CA SER A 30 15.66 -4.14 -2.28
C SER A 30 16.55 -4.87 -1.27
N ALA A 31 16.00 -5.82 -0.52
CA ALA A 31 16.76 -6.61 0.43
C ALA A 31 17.90 -7.35 -0.26
N VAL A 32 17.61 -8.03 -1.38
CA VAL A 32 18.64 -8.76 -2.17
C VAL A 32 19.70 -7.81 -2.71
N LEU A 33 19.33 -6.68 -3.27
CA LEU A 33 20.27 -5.68 -3.80
C LEU A 33 21.18 -5.10 -2.71
N MET A 34 20.72 -5.07 -1.47
CA MET A 34 21.49 -4.63 -0.31
C MET A 34 22.30 -5.77 0.35
N GLY A 35 22.31 -6.98 -0.24
CA GLY A 35 23.03 -8.13 0.31
C GLY A 35 22.34 -8.81 1.51
N ASN A 36 21.06 -8.49 1.76
CA ASN A 36 20.27 -9.11 2.81
C ASN A 36 19.55 -10.38 2.30
N PRO A 37 19.14 -11.30 3.19
CA PRO A 37 18.31 -12.43 2.82
C PRO A 37 16.99 -11.96 2.17
N ALA A 38 16.60 -12.57 1.05
CA ALA A 38 15.41 -12.20 0.27
C ALA A 38 14.12 -12.15 1.10
N LEU A 39 13.98 -13.05 2.09
CA LEU A 39 12.79 -13.13 2.93
C LEU A 39 12.88 -12.30 4.23
N MET A 40 13.92 -11.50 4.38
CA MET A 40 14.04 -10.60 5.53
C MET A 40 12.85 -9.63 5.66
N PRO A 41 12.34 -8.99 4.58
CA PRO A 41 11.15 -8.13 4.69
C PRO A 41 9.92 -8.89 5.20
N VAL A 42 9.73 -10.14 4.80
CA VAL A 42 8.59 -10.95 5.26
C VAL A 42 8.72 -11.26 6.76
N ARG A 43 9.93 -11.54 7.24
CA ARG A 43 10.21 -11.68 8.68
C ARG A 43 9.97 -10.37 9.43
N MET A 44 10.32 -9.24 8.82
CA MET A 44 10.02 -7.92 9.36
C MET A 44 8.51 -7.69 9.49
N PHE A 45 7.71 -8.04 8.47
CA PHE A 45 6.25 -7.97 8.57
C PHE A 45 5.70 -8.88 9.67
N ALA A 46 6.23 -10.11 9.79
CA ALA A 46 5.85 -11.03 10.86
C ALA A 46 6.16 -10.45 12.25
N SER A 47 7.24 -9.68 12.38
CA SER A 47 7.65 -9.11 13.66
C SER A 47 6.68 -8.06 14.22
N VAL A 48 5.79 -7.52 13.40
CA VAL A 48 4.69 -6.64 13.86
C VAL A 48 3.74 -7.39 14.80
N VAL A 49 3.55 -8.70 14.57
CA VAL A 49 2.64 -9.56 15.35
C VAL A 49 3.40 -10.37 16.39
N LEU A 50 4.54 -10.94 16.00
CA LEU A 50 5.30 -11.91 16.78
C LEU A 50 6.48 -11.29 17.56
N GLY A 51 6.72 -9.99 17.38
CA GLY A 51 7.92 -9.33 17.93
C GLY A 51 9.21 -9.78 17.25
N MET A 52 10.34 -9.43 17.85
CA MET A 52 11.68 -9.71 17.30
C MET A 52 11.97 -11.21 17.10
N GLY A 53 11.31 -12.09 17.83
CA GLY A 53 11.46 -13.55 17.65
C GLY A 53 11.13 -14.05 16.23
N ALA A 54 10.36 -13.29 15.44
CA ALA A 54 10.08 -13.61 14.04
C ALA A 54 11.34 -13.56 13.15
N MET A 55 12.35 -12.80 13.54
CA MET A 55 13.58 -12.64 12.76
C MET A 55 14.42 -13.92 12.73
N GLU A 56 14.40 -14.71 13.80
CA GLU A 56 15.19 -15.94 13.97
C GLU A 56 14.32 -17.22 14.02
N GLY A 57 13.00 -17.07 14.21
CA GLY A 57 12.05 -18.15 14.34
C GLY A 57 11.83 -18.96 13.04
N PRO A 58 10.96 -20.00 13.09
CA PRO A 58 10.68 -20.86 11.94
C PRO A 58 10.20 -20.05 10.72
N LEU A 59 10.83 -20.29 9.57
CA LEU A 59 10.53 -19.57 8.33
C LEU A 59 9.07 -19.71 7.92
N GLY A 60 8.48 -20.90 8.02
CA GLY A 60 7.08 -21.15 7.67
C GLY A 60 6.12 -20.26 8.46
N THR A 61 6.34 -20.11 9.77
CA THR A 61 5.55 -19.22 10.62
C THR A 61 5.70 -17.77 10.20
N ALA A 62 6.93 -17.31 9.94
CA ALA A 62 7.18 -15.95 9.48
C ALA A 62 6.53 -15.67 8.12
N LEU A 63 6.57 -16.63 7.18
CA LEU A 63 5.91 -16.50 5.88
C LEU A 63 4.40 -16.33 6.02
N VAL A 64 3.74 -17.18 6.79
CA VAL A 64 2.28 -17.12 6.98
C VAL A 64 1.88 -15.83 7.69
N VAL A 65 2.46 -15.59 8.89
CA VAL A 65 2.07 -14.45 9.71
C VAL A 65 2.47 -13.13 9.06
N GLY A 66 3.67 -13.05 8.48
CA GLY A 66 4.16 -11.84 7.82
C GLY A 66 3.35 -11.47 6.59
N THR A 67 2.99 -12.46 5.76
CA THR A 67 2.14 -12.22 4.59
C THR A 67 0.75 -11.75 5.00
N ILE A 68 0.12 -12.41 5.97
CA ILE A 68 -1.22 -12.03 6.45
C ILE A 68 -1.18 -10.63 7.06
N ALA A 69 -0.23 -10.34 7.95
CA ALA A 69 -0.10 -9.02 8.58
C ALA A 69 0.11 -7.91 7.54
N HIS A 70 1.02 -8.12 6.58
CA HIS A 70 1.29 -7.15 5.53
C HIS A 70 0.07 -6.90 4.64
N LEU A 71 -0.60 -7.95 4.16
CA LEU A 71 -1.79 -7.80 3.31
C LEU A 71 -2.96 -7.18 4.08
N ALA A 72 -3.15 -7.51 5.35
CA ALA A 72 -4.18 -6.89 6.19
C ALA A 72 -3.95 -5.37 6.35
N LEU A 73 -2.71 -4.96 6.65
CA LEU A 73 -2.34 -3.54 6.71
C LEU A 73 -2.50 -2.86 5.35
N SER A 74 -2.11 -3.50 4.27
CA SER A 74 -2.28 -2.99 2.91
C SER A 74 -3.75 -2.75 2.56
N ALA A 75 -4.64 -3.66 2.94
CA ALA A 75 -6.08 -3.50 2.77
C ALA A 75 -6.62 -2.32 3.61
N VAL A 76 -6.19 -2.19 4.87
CA VAL A 76 -6.57 -1.07 5.74
C VAL A 76 -6.15 0.26 5.13
N PHE A 77 -4.89 0.41 4.70
CA PHE A 77 -4.42 1.64 4.07
C PHE A 77 -5.12 1.90 2.73
N GLY A 78 -5.43 0.86 1.96
CA GLY A 78 -6.24 0.97 0.75
C GLY A 78 -7.64 1.51 1.02
N ILE A 79 -8.31 1.05 2.08
CA ILE A 79 -9.61 1.56 2.54
C ILE A 79 -9.50 3.04 2.94
N ILE A 80 -8.49 3.38 3.74
CA ILE A 80 -8.25 4.77 4.16
C ILE A 80 -8.07 5.67 2.94
N TYR A 81 -7.25 5.24 1.97
CA TYR A 81 -7.08 5.96 0.71
C TYR A 81 -8.41 6.11 -0.05
N GLY A 82 -9.20 5.05 -0.16
CA GLY A 82 -10.51 5.08 -0.83
C GLY A 82 -11.48 6.06 -0.22
N LEU A 83 -11.58 6.09 1.10
CA LEU A 83 -12.42 7.04 1.83
C LEU A 83 -11.92 8.48 1.67
N PHE A 84 -10.60 8.69 1.62
CA PHE A 84 -9.99 9.98 1.32
C PHE A 84 -10.26 10.39 -0.13
N ASN A 85 -10.00 9.49 -1.10
CA ASN A 85 -10.22 9.74 -2.53
C ASN A 85 -11.66 10.12 -2.84
N ALA A 86 -12.65 9.55 -2.14
CA ALA A 86 -14.06 9.88 -2.30
C ALA A 86 -14.39 11.37 -2.04
N ARG A 87 -13.50 12.09 -1.31
CA ARG A 87 -13.65 13.51 -1.00
C ARG A 87 -12.92 14.44 -1.98
N LEU A 88 -12.10 13.89 -2.89
CA LEU A 88 -11.39 14.67 -3.90
C LEU A 88 -12.34 15.16 -5.01
N SER A 89 -11.93 16.21 -5.71
CA SER A 89 -12.66 16.71 -6.88
C SER A 89 -12.61 15.67 -8.02
N GLU A 90 -13.64 15.64 -8.88
CA GLU A 90 -13.69 14.74 -10.04
C GLU A 90 -12.48 14.93 -10.98
N THR A 91 -12.05 16.19 -11.14
CA THR A 91 -10.86 16.50 -11.94
C THR A 91 -9.56 15.92 -11.37
N THR A 92 -9.48 15.74 -10.06
CA THR A 92 -8.35 15.06 -9.41
C THR A 92 -8.46 13.56 -9.54
N LYS A 93 -9.63 13.00 -9.26
CA LYS A 93 -9.89 11.54 -9.32
C LYS A 93 -9.61 10.95 -10.70
N THR A 94 -9.99 11.65 -11.77
CA THR A 94 -9.84 11.18 -13.14
C THR A 94 -8.49 11.53 -13.80
N SER A 95 -7.65 12.33 -13.16
CA SER A 95 -6.33 12.72 -13.67
C SER A 95 -5.23 11.83 -13.13
N PHE A 96 -4.57 11.05 -13.99
CA PHE A 96 -3.42 10.21 -13.57
C PHE A 96 -2.30 11.02 -12.93
N GLY A 97 -1.95 12.20 -13.47
CA GLY A 97 -0.87 13.03 -12.91
C GLY A 97 -1.20 13.57 -11.52
N ARG A 98 -2.43 14.05 -11.30
CA ARG A 98 -2.85 14.53 -9.98
C ARG A 98 -2.95 13.39 -8.99
N GLN A 99 -3.53 12.25 -9.39
CA GLN A 99 -3.60 11.06 -8.56
C GLN A 99 -2.21 10.52 -8.21
N ALA A 100 -1.26 10.53 -9.14
CA ALA A 100 0.13 10.14 -8.86
C ALA A 100 0.71 10.99 -7.72
N GLY A 101 0.58 12.31 -7.78
CA GLY A 101 1.03 13.21 -6.71
C GLY A 101 0.34 12.92 -5.37
N VAL A 102 -1.00 12.78 -5.39
CA VAL A 102 -1.79 12.44 -4.18
C VAL A 102 -1.35 11.09 -3.60
N GLY A 103 -1.15 10.08 -4.45
CA GLY A 103 -0.73 8.74 -4.02
C GLY A 103 0.66 8.74 -3.41
N ILE A 104 1.63 9.42 -4.02
CA ILE A 104 2.98 9.55 -3.47
C ILE A 104 2.92 10.21 -2.08
N LEU A 105 2.20 11.31 -1.95
CA LEU A 105 2.04 11.99 -0.66
C LEU A 105 1.35 11.10 0.39
N PHE A 106 0.34 10.34 -0.02
CA PHE A 106 -0.31 9.37 0.87
C PHE A 106 0.66 8.28 1.32
N GLY A 107 1.44 7.70 0.40
CA GLY A 107 2.45 6.69 0.75
C GLY A 107 3.53 7.24 1.69
N LEU A 108 3.97 8.47 1.48
CA LEU A 108 4.89 9.17 2.39
C LEU A 108 4.26 9.40 3.77
N ALA A 109 2.97 9.73 3.83
CA ALA A 109 2.25 9.88 5.09
C ALA A 109 2.13 8.53 5.82
N VAL A 110 1.85 7.44 5.10
CA VAL A 110 1.84 6.07 5.66
C VAL A 110 3.22 5.71 6.24
N TRP A 111 4.30 5.97 5.48
CA TRP A 111 5.66 5.79 6.00
C TRP A 111 5.90 6.61 7.26
N PHE A 112 5.57 7.90 7.22
CA PHE A 112 5.80 8.78 8.35
C PHE A 112 5.09 8.30 9.62
N VAL A 113 3.81 7.95 9.52
CA VAL A 113 3.04 7.44 10.66
C VAL A 113 3.62 6.11 11.14
N ASN A 114 3.89 5.17 10.25
CA ASN A 114 4.38 3.85 10.65
C ASN A 114 5.80 3.89 11.22
N PHE A 115 6.72 4.63 10.60
CA PHE A 115 8.13 4.61 11.00
C PHE A 115 8.49 5.73 11.99
N GLN A 116 7.96 6.94 11.82
CA GLN A 116 8.36 8.08 12.64
C GLN A 116 7.47 8.25 13.89
N VAL A 117 6.28 7.62 13.92
CA VAL A 117 5.38 7.67 15.07
C VAL A 117 5.28 6.29 15.72
N ILE A 118 4.69 5.31 15.02
CA ILE A 118 4.35 4.00 15.60
C ILE A 118 5.62 3.19 15.93
N ALA A 119 6.56 3.07 14.99
CA ALA A 119 7.75 2.25 15.20
C ALA A 119 8.65 2.80 16.30
N ARG A 120 8.70 4.11 16.52
CA ARG A 120 9.49 4.69 17.63
C ARG A 120 9.06 4.20 19.00
N VAL A 121 7.78 3.85 19.13
CA VAL A 121 7.19 3.42 20.41
C VAL A 121 7.08 1.91 20.50
N LEU A 122 6.56 1.27 19.44
CA LEU A 122 6.17 -0.15 19.47
C LEU A 122 7.16 -1.07 18.76
N TYR A 123 7.86 -0.60 17.72
CA TYR A 123 8.67 -1.43 16.83
C TYR A 123 10.03 -0.80 16.51
N PRO A 124 10.87 -0.46 17.51
CA PRO A 124 12.09 0.36 17.30
C PRO A 124 13.10 -0.30 16.36
N TRP A 125 13.03 -1.61 16.14
CA TRP A 125 13.91 -2.30 15.20
C TRP A 125 13.66 -1.92 13.73
N PHE A 126 12.46 -1.43 13.35
CA PHE A 126 12.20 -0.90 12.02
C PHE A 126 13.01 0.37 11.72
N LEU A 127 13.42 1.12 12.74
CA LEU A 127 14.24 2.32 12.56
C LEU A 127 15.66 2.01 12.12
N LYS A 128 16.11 0.75 12.24
CA LYS A 128 17.41 0.30 11.74
C LYS A 128 17.45 0.15 10.21
N THR A 129 16.29 0.12 9.54
CA THR A 129 16.20 0.10 8.07
C THR A 129 16.56 1.48 7.49
N PRO A 130 17.08 1.57 6.25
CA PRO A 130 17.37 2.85 5.61
C PRO A 130 16.10 3.67 5.41
N GLN A 131 15.91 4.71 6.22
CA GLN A 131 14.65 5.44 6.32
C GLN A 131 14.25 6.16 5.03
N ILE A 132 15.22 6.70 4.28
CA ILE A 132 14.96 7.36 2.98
C ILE A 132 14.44 6.32 1.98
N LEU A 133 15.07 5.14 1.94
CA LEU A 133 14.62 4.05 1.08
C LEU A 133 13.20 3.62 1.44
N GLN A 134 12.90 3.46 2.74
CA GLN A 134 11.56 3.13 3.20
C GLN A 134 10.51 4.19 2.81
N ALA A 135 10.87 5.48 2.90
CA ALA A 135 9.99 6.55 2.42
C ALA A 135 9.73 6.43 0.91
N MET A 136 10.77 6.20 0.11
CA MET A 136 10.65 6.00 -1.33
C MET A 136 9.79 4.76 -1.66
N MET A 137 10.01 3.63 -0.96
CA MET A 137 9.22 2.41 -1.14
C MET A 137 7.73 2.66 -0.89
N HIS A 138 7.38 3.33 0.20
CA HIS A 138 5.99 3.65 0.52
C HIS A 138 5.38 4.65 -0.48
N GLY A 139 6.10 5.68 -0.89
CA GLY A 139 5.62 6.65 -1.87
C GLY A 139 5.44 6.04 -3.27
N LEU A 140 6.48 5.39 -3.79
CA LEU A 140 6.55 4.98 -5.19
C LEU A 140 5.96 3.58 -5.46
N PHE A 141 6.08 2.65 -4.50
CA PHE A 141 5.66 1.26 -4.74
C PHE A 141 4.42 0.83 -3.96
N PHE A 142 3.92 1.68 -3.06
CA PHE A 142 2.61 1.52 -2.45
C PHE A 142 1.65 2.64 -2.85
N GLY A 143 1.94 3.89 -2.50
CA GLY A 143 1.04 5.01 -2.69
C GLY A 143 0.74 5.34 -4.15
N LEU A 144 1.77 5.39 -5.00
CA LEU A 144 1.61 5.64 -6.44
C LEU A 144 0.77 4.57 -7.13
N PRO A 145 1.06 3.26 -7.04
CA PRO A 145 0.23 2.22 -7.67
C PRO A 145 -1.22 2.25 -7.17
N LEU A 146 -1.41 2.40 -5.85
CA LEU A 146 -2.72 2.52 -5.24
C LEU A 146 -3.56 3.64 -5.90
N ALA A 147 -2.98 4.82 -6.03
CA ALA A 147 -3.65 5.98 -6.62
C ALA A 147 -3.93 5.82 -8.12
N LEU A 148 -3.02 5.20 -8.87
CA LEU A 148 -3.21 4.96 -10.30
C LEU A 148 -4.32 3.93 -10.57
N ILE A 149 -4.47 2.91 -9.72
CA ILE A 149 -5.59 1.96 -9.77
C ILE A 149 -6.90 2.70 -9.56
N TYR A 150 -6.98 3.60 -8.57
CA TYR A 150 -8.14 4.44 -8.36
C TYR A 150 -8.44 5.35 -9.55
N ALA A 151 -7.45 6.04 -10.11
CA ALA A 151 -7.64 6.88 -11.29
C ALA A 151 -8.18 6.09 -12.48
N ALA A 152 -7.68 4.87 -12.70
CA ALA A 152 -8.17 4.00 -13.76
C ALA A 152 -9.62 3.57 -13.53
N SER A 153 -10.01 3.24 -12.30
CA SER A 153 -11.37 2.90 -11.92
C SER A 153 -12.33 4.07 -12.13
N GLU A 154 -12.00 5.26 -11.61
CA GLU A 154 -12.83 6.46 -11.75
C GLU A 154 -13.03 6.85 -13.22
N ARG A 155 -12.00 6.77 -14.06
CA ARG A 155 -12.13 7.04 -15.48
C ARG A 155 -13.09 6.09 -16.20
N ARG A 156 -13.09 4.81 -15.84
CA ARG A 156 -14.01 3.82 -16.42
C ARG A 156 -15.46 4.16 -16.12
N ILE A 157 -15.74 4.70 -14.93
CA ILE A 157 -17.08 5.04 -14.49
C ILE A 157 -17.62 6.26 -15.21
N HIS A 158 -16.73 7.23 -15.49
CA HIS A 158 -17.08 8.47 -16.17
C HIS A 158 -16.95 8.39 -17.70
N ALA A 159 -16.57 7.22 -18.24
CA ALA A 159 -16.53 7.02 -19.68
C ALA A 159 -17.95 7.06 -20.28
N PRO A 160 -18.17 7.77 -21.40
CA PRO A 160 -19.45 7.73 -22.10
C PRO A 160 -19.82 6.29 -22.49
N ALA A 161 -21.11 5.95 -22.40
CA ALA A 161 -21.58 4.65 -22.90
C ALA A 161 -21.18 4.50 -24.40
N PRO A 162 -20.76 3.30 -24.86
CA PRO A 162 -20.50 3.07 -26.26
C PRO A 162 -21.74 3.46 -27.07
N ALA A 163 -21.56 4.28 -28.12
CA ALA A 163 -22.65 4.59 -29.03
C ALA A 163 -23.25 3.29 -29.55
N ALA A 164 -24.57 3.10 -29.39
CA ALA A 164 -25.26 1.95 -29.93
C ALA A 164 -24.93 1.87 -31.44
N ARG A 165 -24.27 0.79 -31.87
CA ARG A 165 -24.10 0.54 -33.30
C ARG A 165 -25.48 0.33 -33.88
N THR A 166 -25.99 1.35 -34.55
CA THR A 166 -27.15 1.20 -35.42
C THR A 166 -26.74 0.29 -36.58
N ALA A 167 -27.25 -0.94 -36.56
CA ALA A 167 -27.13 -1.89 -37.66
C ALA A 167 -28.02 -1.48 -38.82
#